data_2963c93f07ae003dd5078f99b3d01ec3
#
_entry.id   2963c93f07ae003dd5078f99b3d01ec3
#
_cell.length_a   1.000
_cell.length_b   1.000
_cell.length_c   1.000
_cell.angle_alpha   90.00
_cell.angle_beta   90.00
_cell.angle_gamma   90.00
#
_symmetry.space_group_name_H-M   'P 1'
#
loop_
_entity.id
_entity.type
_entity.pdbx_description
1 polymer ?
#
loop_
_entity_poly.entity_id
_entity_poly.type
_entity_poly.pdbx_seq_one_letter_code
_entity_poly.pdbx_strand_id
1 'polypeptide(L)'
;VYEDKKELAAGHAGPAVIEVFGEPLFEPENKKTACHYSDKQNELNVYYASQAGQITNQYIKGEERSFTIIAYPLPQIGSNFEEIFDKTVELNTLDYTLYRDMQAKIIEVLDQGVRAHIRGKGDNETDMTVELYRLKNPQKETIFENCVADVNIPVGEVFTSPVLTGTHGVLHV
;
A
#
# COMPACT_ATOMS: atom_id res chain seq x y z
N VAL A 1 -20.92 19.51 -0.66
CA VAL A 1 -19.53 20.06 -0.69
C VAL A 1 -18.89 19.82 -2.05
N TYR A 2 -18.76 18.57 -2.52
CA TYR A 2 -18.15 18.28 -3.82
C TYR A 2 -18.88 18.95 -4.98
N GLU A 3 -20.21 18.88 -5.01
CA GLU A 3 -21.01 19.55 -6.06
C GLU A 3 -20.75 21.05 -6.13
N ASP A 4 -20.63 21.69 -4.98
CA ASP A 4 -20.37 23.13 -4.87
C ASP A 4 -18.92 23.52 -5.25
N LYS A 5 -18.01 22.55 -5.20
CA LYS A 5 -16.56 22.71 -5.41
C LYS A 5 -15.99 21.77 -6.48
N LYS A 6 -16.83 21.36 -7.43
CA LYS A 6 -16.47 20.34 -8.43
C LYS A 6 -15.24 20.72 -9.28
N GLU A 7 -15.05 21.99 -9.61
CA GLU A 7 -13.87 22.44 -10.37
C GLU A 7 -12.58 22.30 -9.56
N LEU A 8 -12.66 22.60 -8.25
CA LEU A 8 -11.53 22.43 -7.35
C LEU A 8 -11.22 20.93 -7.13
N ALA A 9 -12.27 20.11 -7.00
CA ALA A 9 -12.11 18.66 -6.85
C ALA A 9 -11.50 18.03 -8.11
N ALA A 10 -11.93 18.44 -9.29
CA ALA A 10 -11.39 17.95 -10.56
C ALA A 10 -9.90 18.32 -10.76
N GLY A 11 -9.46 19.44 -10.19
CA GLY A 11 -8.04 19.85 -10.22
C GLY A 11 -7.17 19.23 -9.12
N HIS A 12 -7.69 18.31 -8.31
CA HIS A 12 -6.96 17.71 -7.20
C HIS A 12 -5.93 16.68 -7.71
N ALA A 13 -4.65 17.02 -7.59
CA ALA A 13 -3.56 16.16 -8.07
C ALA A 13 -3.20 14.98 -7.15
N GLY A 14 -3.60 15.04 -5.88
CA GLY A 14 -3.32 14.04 -4.85
C GLY A 14 -2.43 14.58 -3.73
N PRO A 15 -2.32 13.87 -2.61
CA PRO A 15 -1.53 14.28 -1.46
C PRO A 15 -0.04 13.96 -1.62
N ALA A 16 0.81 14.79 -1.01
CA ALA A 16 2.16 14.41 -0.62
C ALA A 16 2.21 14.28 0.91
N VAL A 17 2.61 13.12 1.38
CA VAL A 17 2.61 12.77 2.81
C VAL A 17 4.03 12.52 3.26
N ILE A 18 4.42 13.12 4.39
CA ILE A 18 5.66 12.77 5.09
C ILE A 18 5.26 11.97 6.32
N GLU A 19 5.58 10.69 6.31
CA GLU A 19 5.40 9.81 7.46
C GLU A 19 6.67 9.80 8.30
N VAL A 20 6.53 10.12 9.57
CA VAL A 20 7.65 10.10 10.50
C VAL A 20 7.68 8.77 11.26
N PHE A 21 8.89 8.27 11.58
CA PHE A 21 9.09 7.04 12.31
C PHE A 21 10.20 7.19 13.36
N GLY A 22 10.32 6.23 14.26
CA GLY A 22 11.29 6.23 15.35
C GLY A 22 10.71 6.69 16.68
N GLU A 23 9.37 6.69 16.79
CA GLU A 23 8.68 6.90 18.05
C GLU A 23 8.97 5.75 19.03
N PRO A 24 8.81 5.98 20.35
CA PRO A 24 8.89 4.89 21.31
C PRO A 24 7.93 3.76 20.94
N LEU A 25 8.34 2.53 21.20
CA LEU A 25 7.50 1.35 20.95
C LEU A 25 6.13 1.54 21.59
N PHE A 26 5.11 1.37 20.78
CA PHE A 26 3.73 1.41 21.20
C PHE A 26 3.18 -0.01 21.23
N GLU A 27 2.86 -0.49 22.44
CA GLU A 27 2.20 -1.77 22.62
C GLU A 27 0.70 -1.52 22.87
N PRO A 28 -0.18 -1.78 21.90
CA PRO A 28 -1.60 -1.57 22.09
C PRO A 28 -2.18 -2.57 23.09
N GLU A 29 -2.84 -2.08 24.11
CA GLU A 29 -3.56 -2.88 25.09
C GLU A 29 -5.06 -2.73 24.91
N ASN A 30 -5.79 -3.85 24.95
CA ASN A 30 -7.23 -3.83 25.03
C ASN A 30 -7.69 -3.35 26.41
N LYS A 31 -8.28 -2.17 26.45
CA LYS A 31 -8.82 -1.57 27.69
C LYS A 31 -10.34 -1.70 27.72
N LYS A 32 -10.89 -2.00 28.90
CA LYS A 32 -12.36 -2.02 29.10
C LYS A 32 -13.03 -0.67 28.81
N THR A 33 -12.25 0.41 28.88
CA THR A 33 -12.68 1.79 28.58
C THR A 33 -12.54 2.15 27.10
N ALA A 34 -12.02 1.25 26.25
CA ALA A 34 -11.93 1.50 24.82
C ALA A 34 -13.33 1.63 24.21
N CYS A 35 -13.49 2.60 23.31
CA CYS A 35 -14.74 2.74 22.57
C CYS A 35 -14.90 1.59 21.60
N HIS A 36 -15.99 0.86 21.73
CA HIS A 36 -16.35 -0.20 20.78
C HIS A 36 -17.66 0.19 20.08
N TYR A 37 -17.67 0.02 18.78
CA TYR A 37 -18.91 0.13 18.03
C TYR A 37 -19.78 -1.12 18.25
N SER A 38 -21.08 -0.93 18.37
CA SER A 38 -22.03 -2.05 18.22
C SER A 38 -22.00 -2.56 16.77
N ASP A 39 -22.51 -3.77 16.55
CA ASP A 39 -22.60 -4.36 15.20
C ASP A 39 -23.31 -3.40 14.21
N LYS A 40 -24.37 -2.78 14.65
CA LYS A 40 -25.11 -1.80 13.84
C LYS A 40 -24.29 -0.55 13.51
N GLN A 41 -23.48 -0.07 14.44
CA GLN A 41 -22.58 1.07 14.19
C GLN A 41 -21.46 0.67 13.23
N ASN A 42 -20.92 -0.54 13.34
CA ASN A 42 -19.95 -1.08 12.39
C ASN A 42 -20.52 -1.17 10.98
N GLU A 43 -21.72 -1.73 10.81
CA GLU A 43 -22.41 -1.76 9.51
C GLU A 43 -22.59 -0.36 8.91
N LEU A 44 -23.04 0.60 9.73
CA LEU A 44 -23.23 1.98 9.29
C LEU A 44 -21.90 2.66 8.94
N ASN A 45 -20.82 2.38 9.66
CA ASN A 45 -19.50 2.91 9.37
C ASN A 45 -18.96 2.38 8.04
N VAL A 46 -19.11 1.08 7.78
CA VAL A 46 -18.75 0.46 6.50
C VAL A 46 -19.56 1.05 5.35
N TYR A 47 -20.89 1.17 5.54
CA TYR A 47 -21.76 1.78 4.55
C TYR A 47 -21.36 3.23 4.27
N TYR A 48 -21.10 4.01 5.31
CA TYR A 48 -20.65 5.40 5.17
C TYR A 48 -19.33 5.49 4.40
N ALA A 49 -18.35 4.70 4.78
CA ALA A 49 -17.04 4.70 4.10
C ALA A 49 -17.16 4.34 2.61
N SER A 50 -17.96 3.33 2.29
CA SER A 50 -18.26 2.93 0.91
C SER A 50 -18.93 4.04 0.12
N GLN A 51 -19.96 4.69 0.67
CA GLN A 51 -20.68 5.78 0.00
C GLN A 51 -19.79 7.02 -0.17
N ALA A 52 -19.01 7.36 0.87
CA ALA A 52 -18.07 8.47 0.81
C ALA A 52 -17.00 8.24 -0.27
N GLY A 53 -16.47 7.02 -0.37
CA GLY A 53 -15.50 6.64 -1.41
C GLY A 53 -16.08 6.76 -2.82
N GLN A 54 -17.31 6.25 -3.04
CA GLN A 54 -17.98 6.35 -4.33
C GLN A 54 -18.22 7.80 -4.74
N ILE A 55 -18.71 8.64 -3.81
CA ILE A 55 -18.90 10.07 -4.06
C ILE A 55 -17.57 10.75 -4.36
N THR A 56 -16.52 10.47 -3.58
CA THR A 56 -15.20 11.03 -3.83
C THR A 56 -14.69 10.69 -5.24
N ASN A 57 -14.78 9.42 -5.64
CA ASN A 57 -14.31 8.96 -6.95
C ASN A 57 -15.14 9.51 -8.12
N GLN A 58 -16.37 9.95 -7.87
CA GLN A 58 -17.18 10.63 -8.87
C GLN A 58 -16.63 12.02 -9.24
N TYR A 59 -16.03 12.73 -8.28
CA TYR A 59 -15.52 14.10 -8.46
C TYR A 59 -14.01 14.17 -8.61
N ILE A 60 -13.29 13.22 -8.01
CA ILE A 60 -11.84 13.11 -8.05
C ILE A 60 -11.48 11.78 -8.71
N LYS A 61 -11.14 11.82 -9.99
CA LYS A 61 -10.85 10.61 -10.75
C LYS A 61 -9.51 10.03 -10.36
N GLY A 62 -9.48 8.76 -10.00
CA GLY A 62 -8.29 8.05 -9.54
C GLY A 62 -7.17 8.03 -10.58
N GLU A 63 -7.51 7.87 -11.85
CA GLU A 63 -6.57 7.85 -12.96
C GLU A 63 -5.91 9.21 -13.30
N GLU A 64 -6.47 10.30 -12.79
CA GLU A 64 -5.97 11.66 -13.02
C GLU A 64 -5.18 12.21 -11.82
N ARG A 65 -4.96 11.39 -10.78
CA ARG A 65 -4.23 11.80 -9.57
C ARG A 65 -3.15 10.80 -9.21
N SER A 66 -2.15 11.29 -8.52
CA SER A 66 -1.15 10.48 -7.83
C SER A 66 -1.09 10.84 -6.35
N PHE A 67 -0.38 10.05 -5.57
CA PHE A 67 0.01 10.41 -4.21
C PHE A 67 1.46 9.97 -3.99
N THR A 68 2.12 10.63 -3.06
CA THR A 68 3.49 10.28 -2.69
C THR A 68 3.60 10.22 -1.19
N ILE A 69 4.20 9.15 -0.67
CA ILE A 69 4.49 8.97 0.74
C ILE A 69 6.00 8.87 0.89
N ILE A 70 6.56 9.69 1.78
CA ILE A 70 7.99 9.71 2.09
C ILE A 70 8.15 9.47 3.59
N ALA A 71 9.00 8.53 3.97
CA ALA A 71 9.27 8.25 5.37
C ALA A 71 10.54 8.96 5.84
N TYR A 72 10.50 9.58 7.02
CA TYR A 72 11.63 10.21 7.68
C TYR A 72 11.74 9.82 9.15
N PRO A 73 12.97 9.58 9.67
CA PRO A 73 13.15 9.27 11.08
C PRO A 73 12.98 10.50 11.95
N LEU A 74 12.50 10.28 13.19
CA LEU A 74 12.51 11.28 14.25
C LEU A 74 13.79 11.17 15.10
N PRO A 75 14.29 12.28 15.70
CA PRO A 75 15.44 12.24 16.61
C PRO A 75 15.26 11.28 17.78
N GLN A 76 14.02 10.98 18.18
CA GLN A 76 13.67 10.04 19.24
C GLN A 76 14.05 8.60 18.94
N ILE A 77 14.40 8.28 17.69
CA ILE A 77 14.87 6.94 17.30
C ILE A 77 16.17 6.56 18.05
N GLY A 78 16.91 7.52 18.55
CA GLY A 78 18.07 7.31 19.41
C GLY A 78 19.39 7.86 18.87
N SER A 79 20.49 7.35 19.42
CA SER A 79 21.85 7.84 19.11
C SER A 79 22.26 7.69 17.64
N ASN A 80 21.61 6.80 16.90
CA ASN A 80 21.92 6.53 15.49
C ASN A 80 21.05 7.38 14.54
N PHE A 81 20.38 8.42 15.03
CA PHE A 81 19.48 9.25 14.24
C PHE A 81 20.16 9.78 12.96
N GLU A 82 21.35 10.37 13.07
CA GLU A 82 22.04 10.97 11.93
C GLU A 82 22.34 9.92 10.84
N GLU A 83 22.85 8.76 11.22
CA GLU A 83 23.13 7.67 10.29
C GLU A 83 21.84 7.17 9.60
N ILE A 84 20.76 6.98 10.37
CA ILE A 84 19.48 6.54 9.84
C ILE A 84 18.88 7.61 8.92
N PHE A 85 19.00 8.88 9.27
CA PHE A 85 18.53 9.98 8.44
C PHE A 85 19.28 10.02 7.11
N ASP A 86 20.61 9.95 7.13
CA ASP A 86 21.44 9.95 5.91
C ASP A 86 21.10 8.76 5.01
N LYS A 87 20.92 7.57 5.59
CA LYS A 87 20.47 6.38 4.84
C LYS A 87 19.08 6.52 4.27
N THR A 88 18.17 7.15 5.00
CA THR A 88 16.83 7.44 4.51
C THR A 88 16.87 8.39 3.32
N VAL A 89 17.69 9.43 3.38
CA VAL A 89 17.88 10.37 2.25
C VAL A 89 18.48 9.64 1.05
N GLU A 90 19.51 8.80 1.26
CA GLU A 90 20.13 8.00 0.20
C GLU A 90 19.09 7.11 -0.50
N LEU A 91 18.23 6.41 0.25
CA LEU A 91 17.17 5.57 -0.29
C LEU A 91 16.09 6.38 -1.01
N ASN A 92 15.75 7.56 -0.51
CA ASN A 92 14.74 8.43 -1.12
C ASN A 92 15.22 9.10 -2.41
N THR A 93 16.50 9.02 -2.74
CA THR A 93 17.12 9.62 -3.92
C THR A 93 17.67 8.59 -4.91
N LEU A 94 17.20 7.35 -4.85
CA LEU A 94 17.58 6.28 -5.78
C LEU A 94 17.15 6.60 -7.23
N ASP A 95 17.81 5.95 -8.19
CA ASP A 95 17.43 6.02 -9.59
C ASP A 95 16.13 5.24 -9.85
N TYR A 96 15.02 5.95 -9.84
CA TYR A 96 13.68 5.38 -10.04
C TYR A 96 13.51 4.75 -11.43
N THR A 97 14.21 5.22 -12.44
CA THR A 97 14.14 4.64 -13.78
C THR A 97 14.71 3.22 -13.78
N LEU A 98 15.85 3.02 -13.12
CA LEU A 98 16.44 1.70 -12.95
C LEU A 98 15.50 0.75 -12.20
N TYR A 99 14.91 1.21 -11.12
CA TYR A 99 13.96 0.40 -10.32
C TYR A 99 12.71 0.04 -11.12
N ARG A 100 12.13 1.01 -11.83
CA ARG A 100 10.99 0.75 -12.71
C ARG A 100 11.29 -0.37 -13.72
N ASP A 101 12.45 -0.30 -14.34
CA ASP A 101 12.83 -1.26 -15.37
C ASP A 101 13.12 -2.66 -14.78
N MET A 102 13.69 -2.72 -13.58
CA MET A 102 13.87 -3.97 -12.82
C MET A 102 12.52 -4.58 -12.42
N GLN A 103 11.62 -3.78 -11.87
CA GLN A 103 10.28 -4.19 -11.45
C GLN A 103 9.42 -4.64 -12.63
N ALA A 104 9.55 -4.00 -13.80
CA ALA A 104 8.87 -4.42 -15.02
C ALA A 104 9.25 -5.87 -15.42
N LYS A 105 10.52 -6.24 -15.29
CA LYS A 105 10.97 -7.62 -15.55
C LYS A 105 10.42 -8.63 -14.54
N ILE A 106 10.25 -8.22 -13.28
CA ILE A 106 9.60 -9.06 -12.27
C ILE A 106 8.14 -9.27 -12.64
N ILE A 107 7.44 -8.22 -13.05
CA ILE A 107 6.04 -8.27 -13.47
C ILE A 107 5.86 -9.20 -14.68
N GLU A 108 6.73 -9.13 -15.69
CA GLU A 108 6.69 -10.04 -16.85
C GLU A 108 6.71 -11.53 -16.45
N VAL A 109 7.43 -11.87 -15.40
CA VAL A 109 7.47 -13.25 -14.88
C VAL A 109 6.22 -13.57 -14.08
N LEU A 110 5.77 -12.64 -13.21
CA LEU A 110 4.61 -12.83 -12.34
C LEU A 110 3.31 -12.93 -13.13
N ASP A 111 3.16 -12.20 -14.23
CA ASP A 111 1.97 -12.22 -15.09
C ASP A 111 1.72 -13.59 -15.76
N GLN A 112 2.73 -14.44 -15.81
CA GLN A 112 2.59 -15.82 -16.29
C GLN A 112 2.11 -16.76 -15.19
N GLY A 113 2.12 -16.31 -13.93
CA GLY A 113 1.70 -17.06 -12.77
C GLY A 113 0.18 -17.12 -12.64
N VAL A 114 -0.31 -18.19 -12.01
CA VAL A 114 -1.72 -18.34 -11.64
C VAL A 114 -1.90 -18.45 -10.13
N ARG A 115 -0.81 -18.62 -9.43
CA ARG A 115 -0.75 -18.66 -7.96
C ARG A 115 0.64 -18.32 -7.44
N ALA A 116 0.70 -17.79 -6.24
CA ALA A 116 1.92 -17.62 -5.48
C ALA A 116 1.88 -18.54 -4.26
N HIS A 117 2.93 -19.35 -4.06
CA HIS A 117 3.09 -20.15 -2.86
C HIS A 117 4.13 -19.48 -1.97
N ILE A 118 3.71 -19.05 -0.80
CA ILE A 118 4.52 -18.32 0.18
C ILE A 118 4.87 -19.27 1.30
N ARG A 119 6.16 -19.45 1.55
CA ARG A 119 6.66 -20.30 2.65
C ARG A 119 7.57 -19.52 3.55
N GLY A 120 7.32 -19.60 4.83
CA GLY A 120 8.19 -19.06 5.88
C GLY A 120 9.55 -19.77 5.92
N LYS A 121 10.48 -19.17 6.61
CA LYS A 121 11.84 -19.70 6.83
C LYS A 121 12.23 -19.56 8.29
N GLY A 122 13.03 -20.50 8.80
CA GLY A 122 13.38 -20.56 10.21
C GLY A 122 12.15 -20.90 11.06
N ASP A 123 11.90 -20.12 12.08
CA ASP A 123 10.78 -20.31 13.01
C ASP A 123 9.44 -19.77 12.48
N ASN A 124 9.41 -19.20 11.30
CA ASN A 124 8.18 -18.72 10.68
C ASN A 124 7.46 -19.86 9.95
N GLU A 125 6.31 -20.26 10.45
CA GLU A 125 5.49 -21.38 9.97
C GLU A 125 4.53 -21.02 8.83
N THR A 126 4.72 -19.86 8.20
CA THR A 126 3.89 -19.46 7.05
C THR A 126 3.98 -20.51 5.95
N ASP A 127 2.84 -21.02 5.54
CA ASP A 127 2.67 -21.90 4.37
C ASP A 127 1.30 -21.59 3.76
N MET A 128 1.27 -20.74 2.76
CA MET A 128 0.03 -20.30 2.15
C MET A 128 0.13 -20.20 0.63
N THR A 129 -0.97 -20.51 -0.02
CA THR A 129 -1.16 -20.35 -1.45
C THR A 129 -2.13 -19.22 -1.71
N VAL A 130 -1.70 -18.28 -2.53
CA VAL A 130 -2.49 -17.12 -2.97
C VAL A 130 -2.86 -17.32 -4.42
N GLU A 131 -4.13 -17.32 -4.74
CA GLU A 131 -4.60 -17.40 -6.12
C GLU A 131 -4.52 -16.04 -6.80
N LEU A 132 -3.99 -16.02 -8.02
CA LEU A 132 -3.84 -14.83 -8.85
C LEU A 132 -4.89 -14.83 -9.98
N TYR A 133 -5.26 -13.67 -10.44
CA TYR A 133 -6.09 -13.56 -11.63
C TYR A 133 -5.33 -14.12 -12.84
N ARG A 134 -6.00 -15.01 -13.60
CA ARG A 134 -5.44 -15.51 -14.83
C ARG A 134 -5.66 -14.53 -15.96
N LEU A 135 -4.57 -13.94 -16.44
CA LEU A 135 -4.60 -13.06 -17.59
C LEU A 135 -4.93 -13.84 -18.88
N LYS A 136 -5.70 -13.22 -19.75
CA LYS A 136 -5.97 -13.78 -21.09
C LYS A 136 -4.78 -13.61 -22.01
N ASN A 137 -4.08 -12.50 -21.87
CA ASN A 137 -2.91 -12.16 -22.65
C ASN A 137 -1.82 -11.52 -21.79
N PRO A 138 -1.02 -12.33 -21.06
CA PRO A 138 0.01 -11.82 -20.16
C PRO A 138 1.14 -11.05 -20.83
N GLN A 139 1.20 -11.02 -22.16
CA GLN A 139 2.16 -10.18 -22.91
C GLN A 139 1.66 -8.76 -23.15
N LYS A 140 0.39 -8.49 -22.91
CA LYS A 140 -0.26 -7.18 -23.16
C LYS A 140 -1.02 -6.64 -21.96
N GLU A 141 -1.25 -7.48 -20.97
CA GLU A 141 -2.05 -7.16 -19.77
C GLU A 141 -1.22 -7.49 -18.54
N THR A 142 -1.39 -6.73 -17.49
CA THR A 142 -0.87 -7.03 -16.17
C THR A 142 -1.93 -6.77 -15.11
N ILE A 143 -1.83 -7.50 -14.00
CA ILE A 143 -2.59 -7.25 -12.76
C ILE A 143 -1.68 -6.69 -11.66
N PHE A 144 -0.40 -6.48 -11.97
CA PHE A 144 0.58 -5.98 -11.00
C PHE A 144 0.85 -4.50 -11.22
N GLU A 145 0.94 -3.79 -10.10
CA GLU A 145 1.38 -2.41 -10.08
C GLU A 145 2.91 -2.34 -9.98
N ASN A 146 3.48 -1.51 -10.80
CA ASN A 146 4.89 -1.14 -10.74
C ASN A 146 5.00 0.15 -9.91
N CYS A 147 5.18 -0.01 -8.59
CA CYS A 147 5.20 1.12 -7.67
C CYS A 147 6.54 1.88 -7.79
N VAL A 148 6.46 3.09 -8.29
CA VAL A 148 7.60 4.01 -8.45
C VAL A 148 7.39 5.28 -7.63
N ALA A 149 8.24 6.28 -7.80
CA ALA A 149 8.27 7.49 -6.97
C ALA A 149 7.00 8.37 -7.03
N ASP A 150 6.11 8.14 -7.97
CA ASP A 150 4.79 8.76 -8.04
C ASP A 150 3.78 8.16 -7.05
N VAL A 151 4.13 7.06 -6.40
CA VAL A 151 3.32 6.40 -5.38
C VAL A 151 4.03 6.40 -4.03
N ASN A 152 5.20 5.77 -3.93
CA ASN A 152 5.96 5.63 -2.67
C ASN A 152 7.42 6.00 -2.84
N ILE A 153 8.00 6.58 -1.80
CA ILE A 153 9.43 6.82 -1.67
C ILE A 153 9.90 6.21 -0.32
N PRO A 154 10.88 5.31 -0.31
CA PRO A 154 11.62 4.80 -1.46
C PRO A 154 10.81 3.84 -2.33
N VAL A 155 11.20 3.73 -3.60
CA VAL A 155 10.63 2.78 -4.56
C VAL A 155 11.14 1.35 -4.33
N GLY A 156 10.50 0.38 -4.96
CA GLY A 156 10.95 -1.02 -4.94
C GLY A 156 9.83 -2.00 -4.62
N GLU A 157 8.61 -1.66 -4.97
CA GLU A 157 7.43 -2.48 -4.72
C GLU A 157 6.75 -2.89 -6.02
N VAL A 158 6.42 -4.18 -6.09
CA VAL A 158 5.51 -4.75 -7.09
C VAL A 158 4.39 -5.43 -6.31
N PHE A 159 3.17 -5.02 -6.52
CA PHE A 159 2.04 -5.58 -5.79
C PHE A 159 0.82 -5.85 -6.67
N THR A 160 -0.09 -6.67 -6.19
CA THR A 160 -1.37 -6.97 -6.81
C THR A 160 -2.44 -7.27 -5.76
N SER A 161 -3.69 -7.13 -6.16
CA SER A 161 -4.83 -7.66 -5.41
C SER A 161 -5.09 -9.10 -5.85
N PRO A 162 -4.96 -10.09 -4.97
CA PRO A 162 -5.19 -11.49 -5.32
C PRO A 162 -6.68 -11.80 -5.51
N VAL A 163 -6.97 -12.97 -6.06
CA VAL A 163 -8.32 -13.51 -6.05
C VAL A 163 -8.70 -13.88 -4.61
N LEU A 164 -9.84 -13.37 -4.14
CA LEU A 164 -10.28 -13.60 -2.75
C LEU A 164 -10.64 -15.06 -2.45
N THR A 165 -11.11 -15.79 -3.47
CA THR A 165 -11.50 -17.20 -3.34
C THR A 165 -10.38 -18.11 -3.79
N GLY A 166 -10.17 -19.22 -3.06
CA GLY A 166 -9.11 -20.19 -3.38
C GLY A 166 -7.78 -19.93 -2.67
N THR A 167 -7.55 -18.75 -2.13
CA THR A 167 -6.42 -18.47 -1.25
C THR A 167 -6.61 -19.22 0.06
N HIS A 168 -5.60 -19.98 0.48
CA HIS A 168 -5.65 -20.81 1.67
C HIS A 168 -4.25 -21.06 2.25
N GLY A 169 -4.21 -21.46 3.53
CA GLY A 169 -2.98 -21.78 4.22
C GLY A 169 -2.89 -21.12 5.59
N VAL A 170 -1.69 -21.04 6.11
CA VAL A 170 -1.36 -20.44 7.40
C VAL A 170 -0.45 -19.25 7.19
N LEU A 171 -0.77 -18.12 7.78
CA LEU A 171 0.10 -16.96 7.92
C LEU A 171 0.56 -16.88 9.37
N HIS A 172 1.85 -17.05 9.59
CA HIS A 172 2.49 -16.86 10.89
C HIS A 172 2.98 -15.40 10.99
N VAL A 173 2.41 -14.66 11.95
CA VAL A 173 2.69 -13.25 12.23
C VAL A 173 3.50 -13.13 13.50
#